data_a0ff22df8e4c031917f040fdc44b79da
#
_entry.id   a0ff22df8e4c031917f040fdc44b79da
#
_cell.length_a   1.000
_cell.length_b   1.000
_cell.length_c   1.000
_cell.angle_alpha   90.00
_cell.angle_beta   90.00
_cell.angle_gamma   90.00
#
_symmetry.space_group_name_H-M   'P 1'
#
loop_
_entity.id
_entity.type
_entity.pdbx_description
1 polymer ?
#
loop_
_entity_poly.entity_id
_entity_poly.type
_entity_poly.pdbx_seq_one_letter_code
_entity_poly.pdbx_strand_id
1 'polypeptide(L)'
;KPGALKKFELDYASLAAANSRLIYVSHKGFLPGPYDHRTALDEVVQMMGGLAYMTGRSGDPLRAGTSVNDIMGGMFGAIGAMAALRQRDITGKGCEVQSALFENNVFLVAQHMMQFAATGKAADPMPSRISAWAVYDVFTVKDGEQIFLAAVSDTQWAIFCEAFSLDELRGDPRLATNNDRVLARE
;
A
#
# COMPACT_ATOMS: atom_id res chain seq x y z
N LYS A 1 18.77 12.27 9.43
CA LYS A 1 19.11 13.28 8.42
C LYS A 1 20.15 12.69 7.47
N PRO A 2 19.98 12.81 6.13
CA PRO A 2 20.93 12.27 5.16
C PRO A 2 22.38 12.69 5.49
N GLY A 3 23.33 11.76 5.36
CA GLY A 3 24.74 12.01 5.59
C GLY A 3 25.18 12.21 7.05
N ALA A 4 24.27 12.12 8.02
CA ALA A 4 24.64 12.35 9.42
C ALA A 4 25.67 11.34 9.95
N LEU A 5 25.51 10.07 9.61
CA LEU A 5 26.41 8.99 10.07
C LEU A 5 27.80 9.06 9.44
N LYS A 6 27.94 9.61 8.23
CA LYS A 6 29.21 9.76 7.56
C LYS A 6 30.18 10.65 8.34
N LYS A 7 29.70 11.66 9.08
CA LYS A 7 30.51 12.53 9.93
C LYS A 7 31.17 11.81 11.10
N PHE A 8 30.63 10.64 11.45
CA PHE A 8 31.12 9.82 12.55
C PHE A 8 31.77 8.53 12.06
N GLU A 9 31.99 8.39 10.74
CA GLU A 9 32.53 7.19 10.10
C GLU A 9 31.69 5.93 10.41
N LEU A 10 30.38 6.14 10.61
CA LEU A 10 29.39 5.08 10.88
C LEU A 10 28.52 4.78 9.64
N ASP A 11 28.92 5.22 8.46
CA ASP A 11 28.30 4.81 7.20
C ASP A 11 28.80 3.43 6.75
N TYR A 12 28.09 2.83 5.80
CA TYR A 12 28.41 1.49 5.34
C TYR A 12 29.86 1.37 4.82
N ALA A 13 30.35 2.33 4.04
CA ALA A 13 31.66 2.24 3.44
C ALA A 13 32.77 2.21 4.51
N SER A 14 32.67 3.07 5.53
CA SER A 14 33.60 3.12 6.64
C SER A 14 33.61 1.83 7.47
N LEU A 15 32.41 1.32 7.80
CA LEU A 15 32.31 0.13 8.62
C LEU A 15 32.62 -1.16 7.83
N ALA A 16 32.32 -1.22 6.55
CA ALA A 16 32.63 -2.35 5.69
C ALA A 16 34.14 -2.51 5.46
N ALA A 17 34.89 -1.42 5.52
CA ALA A 17 36.38 -1.46 5.48
C ALA A 17 36.95 -2.23 6.68
N ALA A 18 36.33 -2.10 7.85
CA ALA A 18 36.74 -2.82 9.06
C ALA A 18 36.18 -4.26 9.10
N ASN A 19 35.00 -4.50 8.52
CA ASN A 19 34.37 -5.82 8.48
C ASN A 19 33.67 -6.04 7.14
N SER A 20 34.33 -6.72 6.23
CA SER A 20 33.80 -7.06 4.89
C SER A 20 32.58 -7.99 4.91
N ARG A 21 32.23 -8.57 6.05
CA ARG A 21 31.05 -9.40 6.24
C ARG A 21 29.85 -8.66 6.86
N LEU A 22 30.01 -7.34 7.10
CA LEU A 22 28.95 -6.54 7.68
C LEU A 22 27.71 -6.50 6.79
N ILE A 23 26.54 -6.74 7.38
CA ILE A 23 25.24 -6.40 6.80
C ILE A 23 24.78 -5.13 7.48
N TYR A 24 24.63 -4.07 6.70
CA TYR A 24 24.28 -2.74 7.17
C TYR A 24 22.89 -2.37 6.67
N VAL A 25 21.94 -2.22 7.57
CA VAL A 25 20.57 -1.82 7.21
C VAL A 25 20.43 -0.31 7.36
N SER A 26 20.15 0.35 6.26
CA SER A 26 20.01 1.81 6.16
C SER A 26 18.55 2.17 5.90
N HIS A 27 17.90 2.80 6.89
CA HIS A 27 16.57 3.37 6.71
C HIS A 27 16.68 4.81 6.25
N LYS A 28 15.99 5.16 5.16
CA LYS A 28 16.09 6.45 4.47
C LYS A 28 14.72 7.01 4.14
N GLY A 29 14.66 8.30 3.83
CA GLY A 29 13.45 8.89 3.24
C GLY A 29 13.27 8.49 1.77
N PHE A 30 14.39 8.45 1.03
CA PHE A 30 14.46 8.15 -0.41
C PHE A 30 15.66 7.25 -0.71
N LEU A 31 15.53 6.36 -1.69
CA LEU A 31 16.67 5.66 -2.28
C LEU A 31 17.58 6.64 -3.04
N PRO A 32 18.81 6.22 -3.42
CA PRO A 32 19.70 7.06 -4.24
C PRO A 32 19.00 7.56 -5.51
N GLY A 33 19.00 8.87 -5.71
CA GLY A 33 18.32 9.53 -6.79
C GLY A 33 18.15 11.04 -6.55
N PRO A 34 17.28 11.72 -7.30
CA PRO A 34 17.14 13.17 -7.24
C PRO A 34 16.68 13.71 -5.87
N TYR A 35 16.11 12.86 -5.01
CA TYR A 35 15.59 13.25 -3.69
C TYR A 35 16.37 12.67 -2.51
N ASP A 36 17.45 11.94 -2.72
CA ASP A 36 18.25 11.26 -1.67
C ASP A 36 18.81 12.21 -0.60
N HIS A 37 19.02 13.47 -0.98
CA HIS A 37 19.49 14.54 -0.10
C HIS A 37 18.39 15.15 0.79
N ARG A 38 17.12 14.84 0.53
CA ARG A 38 15.97 15.39 1.26
C ARG A 38 15.68 14.58 2.52
N THR A 39 15.19 15.27 3.53
CA THR A 39 14.58 14.64 4.70
C THR A 39 13.13 14.29 4.36
N ALA A 40 12.70 13.10 4.74
CA ALA A 40 11.31 12.66 4.66
C ALA A 40 10.84 12.17 6.03
N LEU A 41 9.59 12.42 6.31
CA LEU A 41 8.80 11.81 7.37
C LEU A 41 7.71 10.96 6.72
N ASP A 42 7.10 10.08 7.49
CA ASP A 42 6.03 9.20 7.00
C ASP A 42 4.92 9.98 6.29
N GLU A 43 4.38 11.04 6.93
CA GLU A 43 3.33 11.87 6.35
C GLU A 43 3.76 12.56 5.04
N VAL A 44 5.00 13.02 4.98
CA VAL A 44 5.53 13.69 3.78
C VAL A 44 5.50 12.75 2.59
N VAL A 45 5.94 11.50 2.78
CA VAL A 45 5.94 10.53 1.68
C VAL A 45 4.55 10.00 1.36
N GLN A 46 3.64 9.93 2.32
CA GLN A 46 2.22 9.61 2.05
C GLN A 46 1.59 10.64 1.12
N MET A 47 1.87 11.94 1.34
CA MET A 47 1.40 13.02 0.46
C MET A 47 2.08 12.97 -0.91
N MET A 48 3.41 12.82 -0.95
CA MET A 48 4.18 12.80 -2.20
C MET A 48 3.87 11.59 -3.07
N GLY A 49 3.72 10.42 -2.48
CA GLY A 49 3.54 9.15 -3.19
C GLY A 49 2.09 8.79 -3.50
N GLY A 50 1.12 9.63 -3.11
CA GLY A 50 -0.29 9.48 -3.47
C GLY A 50 -1.12 8.64 -2.52
N LEU A 51 -0.57 8.05 -1.46
CA LEU A 51 -1.36 7.29 -0.49
C LEU A 51 -2.39 8.19 0.22
N ALA A 52 -2.00 9.40 0.59
CA ALA A 52 -2.93 10.35 1.22
C ALA A 52 -4.05 10.78 0.28
N TYR A 53 -3.77 10.94 -1.01
CA TYR A 53 -4.80 11.18 -2.04
C TYR A 53 -5.78 9.99 -2.11
N MET A 54 -5.27 8.78 -2.15
CA MET A 54 -6.10 7.57 -2.23
C MET A 54 -6.94 7.33 -0.97
N THR A 55 -6.46 7.77 0.19
CA THR A 55 -7.15 7.58 1.49
C THR A 55 -8.22 8.64 1.71
N GLY A 56 -7.97 9.88 1.30
CA GLY A 56 -8.85 11.03 1.52
C GLY A 56 -9.97 11.16 0.49
N ARG A 57 -10.74 12.25 0.63
CA ARG A 57 -11.73 12.65 -0.37
C ARG A 57 -11.07 13.42 -1.50
N SER A 58 -11.74 13.55 -2.64
CA SER A 58 -11.28 14.41 -3.73
C SER A 58 -11.08 15.85 -3.22
N GLY A 59 -9.86 16.38 -3.38
CA GLY A 59 -9.48 17.70 -2.89
C GLY A 59 -9.16 17.80 -1.40
N ASP A 60 -9.31 16.71 -0.63
CA ASP A 60 -9.05 16.65 0.81
C ASP A 60 -8.23 15.38 1.14
N PRO A 61 -6.93 15.36 0.81
CA PRO A 61 -6.07 14.21 1.04
C PRO A 61 -5.91 13.96 2.55
N LEU A 62 -5.98 12.69 2.94
CA LEU A 62 -5.91 12.25 4.33
C LEU A 62 -4.82 11.20 4.50
N ARG A 63 -3.91 11.42 5.45
CA ARG A 63 -2.93 10.39 5.80
C ARG A 63 -3.61 9.13 6.37
N ALA A 64 -2.99 7.98 6.21
CA ALA A 64 -3.38 6.76 6.92
C ALA A 64 -3.29 6.98 8.45
N GLY A 65 -4.13 6.31 9.21
CA GLY A 65 -4.24 6.43 10.66
C GLY A 65 -3.02 5.93 11.44
N THR A 66 -1.94 5.59 10.76
CA THR A 66 -0.68 5.10 11.35
C THR A 66 0.50 5.48 10.48
N SER A 67 1.73 5.39 11.02
CA SER A 67 3.00 5.60 10.31
C SER A 67 3.33 4.38 9.44
N VAL A 68 2.52 4.15 8.42
CA VAL A 68 2.53 2.93 7.60
C VAL A 68 3.86 2.73 6.85
N ASN A 69 4.46 3.81 6.35
CA ASN A 69 5.74 3.73 5.64
C ASN A 69 6.91 3.47 6.58
N ASP A 70 6.89 4.01 7.80
CA ASP A 70 7.90 3.70 8.84
C ASP A 70 7.83 2.22 9.21
N ILE A 71 6.62 1.68 9.44
CA ILE A 71 6.40 0.26 9.73
C ILE A 71 6.92 -0.60 8.58
N MET A 72 6.54 -0.29 7.34
CA MET A 72 7.01 -1.01 6.16
C MET A 72 8.51 -0.89 5.98
N GLY A 73 9.09 0.27 6.30
CA GLY A 73 10.53 0.49 6.29
C GLY A 73 11.24 -0.53 7.18
N GLY A 74 10.77 -0.69 8.41
CA GLY A 74 11.27 -1.70 9.35
C GLY A 74 11.12 -3.12 8.80
N MET A 75 9.95 -3.46 8.26
CA MET A 75 9.68 -4.79 7.69
C MET A 75 10.57 -5.10 6.49
N PHE A 76 10.68 -4.20 5.51
CA PHE A 76 11.55 -4.41 4.35
C PHE A 76 13.04 -4.41 4.72
N GLY A 77 13.44 -3.62 5.72
CA GLY A 77 14.77 -3.68 6.29
C GLY A 77 15.08 -5.06 6.87
N ALA A 78 14.18 -5.65 7.63
CA ALA A 78 14.33 -6.99 8.19
C ALA A 78 14.35 -8.08 7.11
N ILE A 79 13.44 -8.03 6.12
CA ILE A 79 13.41 -8.95 4.98
C ILE A 79 14.72 -8.85 4.18
N GLY A 80 15.16 -7.63 3.90
CA GLY A 80 16.43 -7.38 3.21
C GLY A 80 17.64 -7.93 3.99
N ALA A 81 17.65 -7.77 5.32
CA ALA A 81 18.71 -8.33 6.16
C ALA A 81 18.74 -9.86 6.10
N MET A 82 17.59 -10.52 6.10
CA MET A 82 17.50 -11.99 5.95
C MET A 82 18.01 -12.44 4.57
N ALA A 83 17.65 -11.75 3.51
CA ALA A 83 18.17 -12.00 2.17
C ALA A 83 19.69 -11.80 2.09
N ALA A 84 20.20 -10.71 2.70
CA ALA A 84 21.62 -10.41 2.78
C ALA A 84 22.40 -11.45 3.59
N LEU A 85 21.83 -12.00 4.66
CA LEU A 85 22.41 -13.13 5.42
C LEU A 85 22.59 -14.36 4.52
N ARG A 86 21.55 -14.72 3.76
CA ARG A 86 21.61 -15.83 2.80
C ARG A 86 22.69 -15.59 1.74
N GLN A 87 22.76 -14.37 1.19
CA GLN A 87 23.77 -14.00 0.21
C GLN A 87 25.18 -14.09 0.82
N ARG A 88 25.37 -13.59 2.05
CA ARG A 88 26.65 -13.63 2.77
C ARG A 88 27.13 -15.06 3.01
N ASP A 89 26.23 -16.00 3.28
CA ASP A 89 26.60 -17.42 3.48
C ASP A 89 27.15 -18.03 2.20
N ILE A 90 26.71 -17.56 1.03
CA ILE A 90 27.19 -18.03 -0.29
C ILE A 90 28.47 -17.31 -0.70
N THR A 91 28.51 -15.97 -0.52
CA THR A 91 29.60 -15.12 -1.08
C THR A 91 30.73 -14.84 -0.10
N GLY A 92 30.51 -15.07 1.19
CA GLY A 92 31.42 -14.66 2.26
C GLY A 92 31.42 -13.16 2.54
N LYS A 93 30.66 -12.34 1.81
CA LYS A 93 30.65 -10.87 1.89
C LYS A 93 29.31 -10.34 2.38
N GLY A 94 29.36 -9.29 3.20
CA GLY A 94 28.19 -8.50 3.56
C GLY A 94 27.79 -7.49 2.48
N CYS A 95 26.76 -6.71 2.76
CA CYS A 95 26.28 -5.64 1.88
C CYS A 95 25.48 -4.58 2.65
N GLU A 96 25.21 -3.46 2.01
CA GLU A 96 24.22 -2.50 2.47
C GLU A 96 22.84 -2.91 1.96
N VAL A 97 21.87 -2.95 2.88
CA VAL A 97 20.45 -3.07 2.60
C VAL A 97 19.83 -1.68 2.80
N GLN A 98 19.17 -1.16 1.78
CA GLN A 98 18.52 0.13 1.86
C GLN A 98 17.01 -0.04 1.80
N SER A 99 16.29 0.52 2.78
CA SER A 99 14.84 0.62 2.81
C SER A 99 14.45 2.09 2.90
N ALA A 100 13.59 2.55 2.00
CA ALA A 100 13.24 3.97 1.93
C ALA A 100 11.72 4.18 1.96
N LEU A 101 11.30 5.20 2.70
CA LEU A 101 9.89 5.50 2.97
C LEU A 101 9.10 5.77 1.68
N PHE A 102 9.67 6.54 0.76
CA PHE A 102 8.99 6.90 -0.48
C PHE A 102 8.74 5.69 -1.38
N GLU A 103 9.73 4.82 -1.54
CA GLU A 103 9.59 3.61 -2.35
C GLU A 103 8.65 2.60 -1.71
N ASN A 104 8.60 2.54 -0.38
CA ASN A 104 7.57 1.76 0.33
C ASN A 104 6.17 2.31 0.04
N ASN A 105 5.99 3.64 0.02
CA ASN A 105 4.74 4.27 -0.36
C ASN A 105 4.35 3.95 -1.81
N VAL A 106 5.30 4.03 -2.74
CA VAL A 106 5.08 3.65 -4.14
C VAL A 106 4.59 2.21 -4.25
N PHE A 107 5.15 1.29 -3.46
CA PHE A 107 4.68 -0.10 -3.42
C PHE A 107 3.21 -0.22 -2.99
N LEU A 108 2.77 0.57 -2.00
CA LEU A 108 1.37 0.58 -1.54
C LEU A 108 0.38 1.07 -2.61
N VAL A 109 0.77 2.04 -3.42
CA VAL A 109 -0.09 2.63 -4.47
C VAL A 109 0.17 2.05 -5.87
N ALA A 110 1.06 1.07 -5.99
CA ALA A 110 1.50 0.51 -7.28
C ALA A 110 0.34 0.02 -8.16
N GLN A 111 -0.72 -0.56 -7.59
CA GLN A 111 -1.91 -0.97 -8.35
C GLN A 111 -2.58 0.20 -9.08
N HIS A 112 -2.62 1.38 -8.45
CA HIS A 112 -3.21 2.59 -9.04
C HIS A 112 -2.30 3.19 -10.12
N MET A 113 -0.99 3.08 -9.92
CA MET A 113 -0.01 3.45 -10.96
C MET A 113 -0.14 2.55 -12.20
N MET A 114 -0.31 1.24 -11.99
CA MET A 114 -0.54 0.29 -13.09
C MET A 114 -1.89 0.53 -13.77
N GLN A 115 -2.94 0.87 -13.03
CA GLN A 115 -4.22 1.28 -13.59
C GLN A 115 -4.06 2.49 -14.52
N PHE A 116 -3.33 3.52 -14.07
CA PHE A 116 -3.05 4.68 -14.89
C PHE A 116 -2.25 4.31 -16.15
N ALA A 117 -1.21 3.48 -16.01
CA ALA A 117 -0.39 3.04 -17.14
C ALA A 117 -1.22 2.28 -18.20
N ALA A 118 -2.21 1.49 -17.77
CA ALA A 118 -3.06 0.70 -18.66
C ALA A 118 -4.20 1.52 -19.29
N THR A 119 -4.75 2.49 -18.57
CA THR A 119 -5.99 3.18 -18.99
C THR A 119 -5.79 4.64 -19.38
N GLY A 120 -4.66 5.26 -19.03
CA GLY A 120 -4.42 6.70 -19.16
C GLY A 120 -5.26 7.56 -18.19
N LYS A 121 -6.01 6.94 -17.26
CA LYS A 121 -6.87 7.65 -16.31
C LYS A 121 -6.37 7.42 -14.88
N ALA A 122 -6.24 8.50 -14.11
CA ALA A 122 -5.93 8.40 -12.69
C ALA A 122 -7.06 7.68 -11.95
N ALA A 123 -6.69 6.89 -10.94
CA ALA A 123 -7.68 6.28 -10.06
C ALA A 123 -8.34 7.37 -9.19
N ASP A 124 -9.63 7.25 -9.00
CA ASP A 124 -10.33 8.08 -8.03
C ASP A 124 -9.95 7.67 -6.59
N PRO A 125 -9.94 8.64 -5.66
CA PRO A 125 -9.68 8.32 -4.25
C PRO A 125 -10.72 7.34 -3.70
N MET A 126 -10.33 6.55 -2.71
CA MET A 126 -11.15 5.44 -2.19
C MET A 126 -12.60 5.83 -1.82
N PRO A 127 -12.89 7.00 -1.23
CA PRO A 127 -14.26 7.40 -0.94
C PRO A 127 -15.13 7.69 -2.17
N SER A 128 -14.53 7.98 -3.32
CA SER A 128 -15.23 8.35 -4.57
C SER A 128 -15.14 7.27 -5.64
N ARG A 129 -14.40 6.19 -5.40
CA ARG A 129 -14.21 5.13 -6.39
C ARG A 129 -15.49 4.34 -6.64
N ILE A 130 -15.66 3.90 -7.86
CA ILE A 130 -16.61 2.84 -8.16
C ILE A 130 -15.99 1.52 -7.71
N SER A 131 -16.66 0.81 -6.81
CA SER A 131 -16.19 -0.51 -6.37
C SER A 131 -16.20 -1.50 -7.55
N ALA A 132 -15.20 -2.38 -7.59
CA ALA A 132 -15.19 -3.50 -8.52
C ALA A 132 -16.28 -4.54 -8.22
N TRP A 133 -16.90 -4.47 -7.04
CA TRP A 133 -17.98 -5.34 -6.61
C TRP A 133 -19.18 -4.51 -6.18
N ALA A 134 -20.37 -4.98 -6.54
CA ALA A 134 -21.63 -4.30 -6.25
C ALA A 134 -21.89 -4.19 -4.75
N VAL A 135 -21.67 -5.29 -4.02
CA VAL A 135 -21.80 -5.34 -2.56
C VAL A 135 -20.40 -5.50 -1.96
N TYR A 136 -19.77 -4.38 -1.66
CA TYR A 136 -18.45 -4.33 -1.03
C TYR A 136 -18.24 -2.93 -0.44
N ASP A 137 -18.87 -2.68 0.72
CA ASP A 137 -18.83 -1.35 1.32
C ASP A 137 -19.27 -1.40 2.80
N VAL A 138 -19.20 -0.24 3.44
CA VAL A 138 -19.78 0.02 4.75
C VAL A 138 -21.22 0.47 4.56
N PHE A 139 -22.16 -0.24 5.19
CA PHE A 139 -23.58 0.04 5.15
C PHE A 139 -24.07 0.48 6.54
N THR A 140 -24.91 1.52 6.57
CA THR A 140 -25.60 1.90 7.79
C THR A 140 -26.86 1.04 7.92
N VAL A 141 -26.96 0.35 9.04
CA VAL A 141 -28.10 -0.53 9.37
C VAL A 141 -28.99 0.14 10.39
N LYS A 142 -29.97 -0.63 10.90
CA LYS A 142 -30.92 -0.16 11.91
C LYS A 142 -30.18 0.47 13.09
N ASP A 143 -30.77 1.52 13.64
CA ASP A 143 -30.26 2.27 14.79
C ASP A 143 -28.93 3.02 14.55
N GLY A 144 -28.54 3.21 13.29
CA GLY A 144 -27.33 3.97 12.92
C GLY A 144 -26.02 3.19 13.06
N GLU A 145 -26.07 1.92 13.37
CA GLU A 145 -24.89 1.05 13.38
C GLU A 145 -24.34 0.86 11.97
N GLN A 146 -23.04 0.61 11.87
CA GLN A 146 -22.38 0.36 10.59
C GLN A 146 -21.82 -1.05 10.53
N ILE A 147 -22.00 -1.68 9.38
CA ILE A 147 -21.42 -2.97 9.07
C ILE A 147 -20.65 -2.89 7.76
N PHE A 148 -19.54 -3.62 7.66
CA PHE A 148 -18.92 -3.89 6.37
C PHE A 148 -19.52 -5.16 5.79
N LEU A 149 -20.06 -5.08 4.58
CA LEU A 149 -20.66 -6.22 3.90
C LEU A 149 -19.97 -6.45 2.56
N ALA A 150 -19.66 -7.71 2.26
CA ALA A 150 -19.01 -8.11 1.02
C ALA A 150 -19.71 -9.34 0.41
N ALA A 151 -20.11 -9.22 -0.88
CA ALA A 151 -20.51 -10.34 -1.72
C ALA A 151 -19.78 -10.17 -3.07
N VAL A 152 -18.61 -10.80 -3.18
CA VAL A 152 -17.65 -10.57 -4.28
C VAL A 152 -17.75 -11.59 -5.41
N SER A 153 -18.66 -12.56 -5.31
CA SER A 153 -18.93 -13.55 -6.37
C SER A 153 -20.41 -13.77 -6.55
N ASP A 154 -20.79 -14.33 -7.71
CA ASP A 154 -22.20 -14.65 -7.99
C ASP A 154 -22.74 -15.71 -7.02
N THR A 155 -21.90 -16.62 -6.56
CA THR A 155 -22.28 -17.59 -5.53
C THR A 155 -22.57 -16.91 -4.19
N GLN A 156 -21.70 -15.97 -3.77
CA GLN A 156 -21.93 -15.21 -2.52
C GLN A 156 -23.16 -14.30 -2.63
N TRP A 157 -23.42 -13.71 -3.80
CA TRP A 157 -24.63 -12.97 -4.06
C TRP A 157 -25.89 -13.83 -3.89
N ALA A 158 -25.89 -15.05 -4.44
CA ALA A 158 -27.02 -15.98 -4.30
C ALA A 158 -27.26 -16.36 -2.83
N ILE A 159 -26.19 -16.66 -2.07
CA ILE A 159 -26.26 -16.96 -0.64
C ILE A 159 -26.77 -15.74 0.15
N PHE A 160 -26.29 -14.55 -0.18
CA PHE A 160 -26.75 -13.31 0.44
C PHE A 160 -28.23 -13.07 0.23
N CYS A 161 -28.70 -13.19 -1.01
CA CYS A 161 -30.12 -13.04 -1.31
C CYS A 161 -31.00 -14.08 -0.58
N GLU A 162 -30.54 -15.31 -0.49
CA GLU A 162 -31.26 -16.38 0.24
C GLU A 162 -31.32 -16.07 1.74
N ALA A 163 -30.17 -15.69 2.35
CA ALA A 163 -30.09 -15.40 3.78
C ALA A 163 -30.99 -14.23 4.22
N PHE A 164 -31.22 -13.26 3.33
CA PHE A 164 -32.05 -12.08 3.61
C PHE A 164 -33.41 -12.11 2.92
N SER A 165 -33.81 -13.25 2.33
CA SER A 165 -35.10 -13.41 1.64
C SER A 165 -35.33 -12.39 0.53
N LEU A 166 -34.29 -12.11 -0.26
CA LEU A 166 -34.30 -11.15 -1.37
C LEU A 166 -34.51 -11.87 -2.73
N ASP A 167 -35.56 -12.69 -2.81
CA ASP A 167 -35.81 -13.53 -3.98
C ASP A 167 -36.03 -12.74 -5.27
N GLU A 168 -36.64 -11.56 -5.17
CA GLU A 168 -36.86 -10.67 -6.31
C GLU A 168 -35.52 -10.19 -6.90
N LEU A 169 -34.57 -9.80 -6.06
CA LEU A 169 -33.24 -9.39 -6.51
C LEU A 169 -32.43 -10.57 -7.07
N ARG A 170 -32.58 -11.74 -6.46
CA ARG A 170 -31.94 -12.97 -6.94
C ARG A 170 -32.43 -13.39 -8.31
N GLY A 171 -33.72 -13.20 -8.59
CA GLY A 171 -34.35 -13.57 -9.84
C GLY A 171 -34.27 -12.52 -10.96
N ASP A 172 -33.76 -11.32 -10.67
CA ASP A 172 -33.70 -10.24 -11.66
C ASP A 172 -32.54 -10.47 -12.65
N PRO A 173 -32.83 -10.67 -13.96
CA PRO A 173 -31.78 -10.88 -14.95
C PRO A 173 -30.84 -9.70 -15.12
N ARG A 174 -31.24 -8.47 -14.73
CA ARG A 174 -30.39 -7.27 -14.73
C ARG A 174 -29.33 -7.29 -13.63
N LEU A 175 -29.42 -8.25 -12.70
CA LEU A 175 -28.49 -8.43 -11.58
C LEU A 175 -27.75 -9.77 -11.66
N ALA A 176 -27.76 -10.42 -12.82
CA ALA A 176 -27.24 -11.78 -12.99
C ALA A 176 -25.73 -11.87 -12.75
N THR A 177 -24.96 -10.89 -13.23
CA THR A 177 -23.50 -10.87 -13.06
C THR A 177 -23.07 -9.75 -12.11
N ASN A 178 -21.86 -9.86 -11.54
CA ASN A 178 -21.30 -8.79 -10.73
C ASN A 178 -21.23 -7.45 -11.48
N ASN A 179 -20.87 -7.48 -12.76
CA ASN A 179 -20.78 -6.24 -13.56
C ASN A 179 -22.16 -5.58 -13.72
N ASP A 180 -23.20 -6.37 -13.96
CA ASP A 180 -24.56 -5.86 -14.04
C ASP A 180 -25.01 -5.23 -12.72
N ARG A 181 -24.69 -5.88 -11.60
CA ARG A 181 -24.98 -5.37 -10.26
C ARG A 181 -24.19 -4.10 -9.93
N VAL A 182 -22.95 -3.98 -10.39
CA VAL A 182 -22.13 -2.74 -10.22
C VAL A 182 -22.81 -1.57 -10.96
N LEU A 183 -23.32 -1.81 -12.17
CA LEU A 183 -24.01 -0.79 -12.96
C LEU A 183 -25.37 -0.39 -12.37
N ALA A 184 -26.01 -1.30 -11.62
CA ALA A 184 -27.34 -1.12 -11.00
C ALA A 184 -27.23 -0.71 -9.51
N ARG A 185 -26.07 -0.28 -9.03
CA ARG A 185 -25.82 -0.04 -7.60
C ARG A 185 -26.56 1.17 -7.02
N GLU A 186 -27.04 2.11 -7.82
CA GLU A 186 -27.77 3.32 -7.40
C GLU A 186 -29.24 3.04 -7.05
#